data_479c9388a4fa3215a37742d0a5d132cf
#
_entry.id   479c9388a4fa3215a37742d0a5d132cf
#
_cell.length_a   1.000
_cell.length_b   1.000
_cell.length_c   1.000
_cell.angle_alpha   90.00
_cell.angle_beta   90.00
_cell.angle_gamma   90.00
#
_symmetry.space_group_name_H-M   'P 1'
#
loop_
_entity.id
_entity.type
_entity.pdbx_description
1 polymer ?
#
loop_
_entity_poly.entity_id
_entity_poly.type
_entity_poly.pdbx_seq_one_letter_code
_entity_poly.pdbx_strand_id
1 'polypeptide(L)'
;MKVLLKNGTVINVFTGEKEKTNVLIEDEIIIGVGDYDDSDADKIEDAEGKYICPGLIDGHMHIESTMLTPAELAKVSLLCGTTSIVADPHEIANVCGISGIRYMLRASKHIPLNVYVMLPSCVPATRFDEAGARLSAEDLKM
;
A
#
# COMPACT_ATOMS: atom_id res chain seq x y z
N MET A 1 -14.82 5.96 -15.80
CA MET A 1 -14.21 5.18 -16.93
C MET A 1 -14.23 3.71 -16.53
N LYS A 2 -14.76 2.88 -17.41
CA LYS A 2 -14.82 1.42 -17.17
C LYS A 2 -13.65 0.73 -17.83
N VAL A 3 -13.02 -0.17 -17.11
CA VAL A 3 -11.92 -1.01 -17.59
C VAL A 3 -12.29 -2.47 -17.43
N LEU A 4 -12.15 -3.24 -18.48
CA LEU A 4 -12.33 -4.69 -18.48
C LEU A 4 -10.97 -5.37 -18.50
N LEU A 5 -10.69 -6.17 -17.45
CA LEU A 5 -9.57 -7.11 -17.46
C LEU A 5 -10.09 -8.45 -17.99
N LYS A 6 -9.57 -8.92 -19.12
CA LYS A 6 -10.03 -10.16 -19.75
C LYS A 6 -8.90 -11.17 -19.97
N ASN A 7 -9.29 -12.40 -20.28
CA ASN A 7 -8.36 -13.51 -20.56
C ASN A 7 -7.41 -13.85 -19.41
N GLY A 8 -7.79 -13.55 -18.17
CA GLY A 8 -7.02 -13.88 -16.97
C GLY A 8 -7.59 -15.03 -16.18
N THR A 9 -6.84 -15.43 -15.14
CA THR A 9 -7.32 -16.34 -14.11
C THR A 9 -7.42 -15.56 -12.80
N VAL A 10 -8.63 -15.30 -12.36
CA VAL A 10 -8.89 -14.57 -11.09
C VAL A 10 -8.64 -15.50 -9.91
N ILE A 11 -7.88 -15.02 -8.94
CA ILE A 11 -7.68 -15.68 -7.65
C ILE A 11 -8.61 -15.05 -6.63
N ASN A 12 -9.59 -15.81 -6.17
CA ASN A 12 -10.44 -15.43 -5.06
C ASN A 12 -9.66 -15.64 -3.75
N VAL A 13 -9.18 -14.57 -3.16
CA VAL A 13 -8.35 -14.63 -1.93
C VAL A 13 -9.13 -15.04 -0.68
N PHE A 14 -10.46 -15.04 -0.72
CA PHE A 14 -11.30 -15.47 0.39
C PHE A 14 -11.53 -16.98 0.39
N THR A 15 -11.67 -17.59 -0.80
CA THR A 15 -11.93 -19.02 -0.95
C THR A 15 -10.71 -19.82 -1.40
N GLY A 16 -9.71 -19.16 -1.98
CA GLY A 16 -8.54 -19.78 -2.62
C GLY A 16 -8.84 -20.36 -4.01
N GLU A 17 -10.07 -20.22 -4.50
CA GLU A 17 -10.46 -20.71 -5.82
C GLU A 17 -9.82 -19.88 -6.94
N LYS A 18 -9.62 -20.55 -8.08
CA LYS A 18 -9.09 -19.94 -9.30
C LYS A 18 -10.08 -20.13 -10.42
N GLU A 19 -10.50 -19.04 -11.03
CA GLU A 19 -11.51 -19.03 -12.07
C GLU A 19 -11.04 -18.25 -13.30
N LYS A 20 -11.23 -18.83 -14.48
CA LYS A 20 -11.03 -18.10 -15.73
C LYS A 20 -12.27 -17.25 -15.99
N THR A 21 -12.16 -15.96 -15.72
CA THR A 21 -13.26 -15.01 -15.79
C THR A 21 -12.72 -13.61 -16.00
N ASN A 22 -13.62 -12.66 -16.28
CA ASN A 22 -13.28 -11.26 -16.49
C ASN A 22 -13.55 -10.42 -15.23
N VAL A 23 -12.86 -9.28 -15.11
CA VAL A 23 -13.07 -8.32 -14.01
C VAL A 23 -13.40 -6.98 -14.62
N LEU A 24 -14.56 -6.44 -14.27
CA LEU A 24 -15.00 -5.11 -14.66
C LEU A 24 -14.78 -4.12 -13.53
N ILE A 25 -14.05 -3.05 -13.85
CA ILE A 25 -13.69 -1.99 -12.91
C ILE A 25 -14.30 -0.68 -13.41
N GLU A 26 -14.92 0.06 -12.53
CA GLU A 26 -15.36 1.44 -12.82
C GLU A 26 -14.65 2.40 -11.87
N ASP A 27 -13.88 3.31 -12.44
CA ASP A 27 -12.99 4.22 -11.74
C ASP A 27 -11.99 3.43 -10.85
N GLU A 28 -12.20 3.40 -9.54
CA GLU A 28 -11.31 2.68 -8.59
C GLU A 28 -11.99 1.47 -7.93
N ILE A 29 -13.18 1.07 -8.43
CA ILE A 29 -14.01 0.04 -7.79
C ILE A 29 -14.20 -1.14 -8.74
N ILE A 30 -13.97 -2.36 -8.24
CA ILE A 30 -14.39 -3.58 -8.93
C ILE A 30 -15.92 -3.67 -8.83
N ILE A 31 -16.60 -3.51 -9.96
CA ILE A 31 -18.08 -3.56 -10.03
C ILE A 31 -18.59 -4.96 -10.35
N GLY A 32 -17.72 -5.85 -10.84
CA GLY A 32 -18.11 -7.24 -11.05
C GLY A 32 -16.96 -8.15 -11.47
N VAL A 33 -17.15 -9.42 -11.18
CA VAL A 33 -16.32 -10.55 -11.65
C VAL A 33 -17.26 -11.54 -12.30
N GLY A 34 -17.05 -11.85 -13.58
CA GLY A 34 -17.96 -12.71 -14.33
C GLY A 34 -17.82 -12.54 -15.84
N ASP A 35 -18.89 -12.92 -16.56
CA ASP A 35 -18.95 -12.83 -18.00
C ASP A 35 -19.32 -11.41 -18.43
N TYR A 36 -18.32 -10.64 -18.75
CA TYR A 36 -18.41 -9.30 -19.35
C TYR A 36 -17.76 -9.33 -20.72
N ASP A 37 -18.30 -8.56 -21.66
CA ASP A 37 -17.74 -8.43 -23.00
C ASP A 37 -17.17 -7.02 -23.26
N ASP A 38 -16.59 -6.85 -24.45
CA ASP A 38 -15.89 -5.62 -24.82
C ASP A 38 -16.81 -4.39 -24.85
N SER A 39 -18.12 -4.59 -24.99
CA SER A 39 -19.12 -3.49 -25.00
C SER A 39 -19.45 -2.97 -23.60
N ASP A 40 -19.05 -3.69 -22.54
CA ASP A 40 -19.29 -3.27 -21.16
C ASP A 40 -18.30 -2.23 -20.66
N ALA A 41 -17.19 -2.01 -21.41
CA ALA A 41 -16.07 -1.17 -20.94
C ALA A 41 -15.60 -0.14 -21.98
N ASP A 42 -15.02 0.96 -21.46
CA ASP A 42 -14.38 2.01 -22.23
C ASP A 42 -12.95 1.61 -22.65
N LYS A 43 -12.31 0.75 -21.86
CA LYS A 43 -10.95 0.26 -22.08
C LYS A 43 -10.85 -1.23 -21.77
N ILE A 44 -10.09 -1.94 -22.59
CA ILE A 44 -9.84 -3.37 -22.42
C ILE A 44 -8.35 -3.57 -22.13
N GLU A 45 -8.07 -4.37 -21.08
CA GLU A 45 -6.74 -4.86 -20.74
C GLU A 45 -6.73 -6.39 -20.83
N ASP A 46 -5.90 -6.93 -21.72
CA ASP A 46 -5.74 -8.37 -21.86
C ASP A 46 -4.71 -8.90 -20.85
N ALA A 47 -5.12 -9.76 -19.97
CA ALA A 47 -4.24 -10.39 -18.98
C ALA A 47 -3.37 -11.51 -19.59
N GLU A 48 -3.56 -11.86 -20.88
CA GLU A 48 -2.73 -12.82 -21.61
C GLU A 48 -2.56 -14.17 -20.88
N GLY A 49 -3.58 -14.63 -20.19
CA GLY A 49 -3.56 -15.85 -19.40
C GLY A 49 -2.89 -15.73 -18.02
N LYS A 50 -2.45 -14.53 -17.64
CA LYS A 50 -1.85 -14.28 -16.32
C LYS A 50 -2.89 -14.37 -15.21
N TYR A 51 -2.42 -14.46 -13.97
CA TYR A 51 -3.29 -14.36 -12.80
C TYR A 51 -3.71 -12.93 -12.52
N ILE A 52 -4.97 -12.77 -12.13
CA ILE A 52 -5.54 -11.52 -11.63
C ILE A 52 -5.79 -11.72 -10.14
N CYS A 53 -5.16 -10.91 -9.32
CA CYS A 53 -5.32 -10.95 -7.86
C CYS A 53 -5.25 -9.53 -7.29
N PRO A 54 -5.71 -9.31 -6.04
CA PRO A 54 -5.46 -8.06 -5.34
C PRO A 54 -3.97 -7.74 -5.27
N GLY A 55 -3.62 -6.46 -5.23
CA GLY A 55 -2.24 -6.04 -5.02
C GLY A 55 -1.69 -6.54 -3.70
N LEU A 56 -0.38 -6.79 -3.65
CA LEU A 56 0.29 -7.28 -2.47
C LEU A 56 0.30 -6.21 -1.36
N ILE A 57 0.27 -6.68 -0.12
CA ILE A 57 0.36 -5.84 1.08
C ILE A 57 1.64 -6.21 1.82
N ASP A 58 2.53 -5.24 2.02
CA ASP A 58 3.62 -5.39 2.97
C ASP A 58 3.10 -5.04 4.38
N GLY A 59 3.02 -6.04 5.24
CA GLY A 59 2.40 -5.91 6.56
C GLY A 59 3.28 -5.23 7.60
N HIS A 60 4.56 -5.00 7.33
CA HIS A 60 5.47 -4.26 8.22
C HIS A 60 6.76 -3.89 7.51
N MET A 61 7.02 -2.58 7.40
CA MET A 61 8.29 -2.10 6.88
C MET A 61 8.68 -0.74 7.49
N HIS A 62 9.96 -0.40 7.33
CA HIS A 62 10.51 0.90 7.65
C HIS A 62 10.90 1.60 6.35
N ILE A 63 10.17 2.64 5.98
CA ILE A 63 10.42 3.39 4.73
C ILE A 63 11.83 3.98 4.76
N GLU A 64 12.25 4.48 5.90
CA GLU A 64 13.54 5.12 6.13
C GLU A 64 14.71 4.18 5.81
N SER A 65 14.59 2.91 6.16
CA SER A 65 15.61 1.87 5.89
C SER A 65 15.83 1.64 4.40
N THR A 66 14.89 2.04 3.55
CA THR A 66 15.03 1.97 2.10
C THR A 66 15.88 3.12 1.53
N MET A 67 16.15 4.16 2.32
CA MET A 67 16.77 5.43 1.90
C MET A 67 15.96 6.19 0.83
N LEU A 68 14.69 5.83 0.65
CA LEU A 68 13.78 6.48 -0.31
C LEU A 68 12.76 7.35 0.43
N THR A 69 12.26 8.35 -0.26
CA THR A 69 11.05 9.04 0.19
C THR A 69 9.82 8.17 -0.10
N PRO A 70 8.68 8.38 0.59
CA PRO A 70 7.45 7.63 0.30
C PRO A 70 7.05 7.66 -1.19
N ALA A 71 7.24 8.79 -1.87
CA ALA A 71 6.92 8.92 -3.29
C ALA A 71 7.84 8.09 -4.21
N GLU A 72 9.13 8.01 -3.89
CA GLU A 72 10.07 7.19 -4.67
C GLU A 72 9.87 5.70 -4.37
N LEU A 73 9.61 5.34 -3.12
CA LEU A 73 9.26 3.98 -2.73
C LEU A 73 8.00 3.49 -3.47
N ALA A 74 6.97 4.34 -3.59
CA ALA A 74 5.75 4.00 -4.31
C ALA A 74 6.02 3.56 -5.75
N LYS A 75 6.94 4.24 -6.47
CA LYS A 75 7.29 3.89 -7.84
C LYS A 75 7.86 2.47 -7.94
N VAL A 76 8.72 2.10 -7.02
CA VAL A 76 9.36 0.76 -7.00
C VAL A 76 8.36 -0.30 -6.54
N SER A 77 7.64 -0.05 -5.46
CA SER A 77 6.69 -1.01 -4.87
C SER A 77 5.59 -1.40 -5.84
N LEU A 78 5.01 -0.43 -6.55
CA LEU A 78 3.94 -0.69 -7.52
C LEU A 78 4.42 -1.53 -8.71
N LEU A 79 5.65 -1.32 -9.18
CA LEU A 79 6.24 -2.14 -10.24
C LEU A 79 6.43 -3.60 -9.81
N CYS A 80 6.58 -3.84 -8.50
CA CYS A 80 6.69 -5.18 -7.93
C CYS A 80 5.33 -5.77 -7.49
N GLY A 81 4.23 -5.06 -7.73
CA GLY A 81 2.87 -5.50 -7.38
C GLY A 81 2.44 -5.18 -5.95
N THR A 82 3.26 -4.52 -5.14
CA THR A 82 2.87 -4.07 -3.79
C THR A 82 2.10 -2.77 -3.89
N THR A 83 0.82 -2.80 -3.49
CA THR A 83 -0.10 -1.65 -3.56
C THR A 83 -0.41 -1.02 -2.22
N SER A 84 -0.04 -1.70 -1.13
CA SER A 84 -0.26 -1.22 0.24
C SER A 84 0.91 -1.59 1.14
N ILE A 85 1.25 -0.72 2.07
CA ILE A 85 2.28 -0.97 3.08
C ILE A 85 1.81 -0.51 4.46
N VAL A 86 2.24 -1.23 5.49
CA VAL A 86 2.13 -0.82 6.89
C VAL A 86 3.51 -0.37 7.34
N ALA A 87 3.71 0.94 7.41
CA ALA A 87 5.00 1.54 7.72
C ALA A 87 5.12 1.86 9.21
N ASP A 88 6.20 1.40 9.82
CA ASP A 88 6.61 1.82 11.17
C ASP A 88 7.67 2.91 11.05
N PRO A 89 7.37 4.19 11.38
CA PRO A 89 8.28 5.32 11.21
C PRO A 89 9.26 5.44 12.39
N HIS A 90 9.83 4.35 12.84
CA HIS A 90 10.61 4.28 14.06
C HIS A 90 11.92 5.06 13.95
N GLU A 91 12.62 4.94 12.82
CA GLU A 91 13.90 5.59 12.62
C GLU A 91 13.75 7.11 12.58
N ILE A 92 12.81 7.63 11.80
CA ILE A 92 12.60 9.08 11.74
C ILE A 92 12.03 9.61 13.06
N ALA A 93 11.24 8.81 13.78
CA ALA A 93 10.74 9.16 15.09
C ALA A 93 11.87 9.28 16.13
N ASN A 94 12.87 8.39 16.11
CA ASN A 94 14.05 8.46 16.97
C ASN A 94 14.91 9.70 16.70
N VAL A 95 14.89 10.23 15.48
CA VAL A 95 15.68 11.42 15.11
C VAL A 95 14.89 12.71 15.29
N CYS A 96 13.65 12.74 14.78
CA CYS A 96 12.84 13.95 14.63
C CYS A 96 11.55 13.96 15.48
N GLY A 97 11.30 12.90 16.27
CA GLY A 97 10.10 12.80 17.09
C GLY A 97 8.80 12.84 16.27
N ILE A 98 7.79 13.47 16.85
CA ILE A 98 6.46 13.60 16.23
C ILE A 98 6.50 14.37 14.90
N SER A 99 7.48 15.26 14.73
CA SER A 99 7.66 16.02 13.48
C SER A 99 8.03 15.08 12.32
N GLY A 100 8.84 14.06 12.59
CA GLY A 100 9.20 13.01 11.63
C GLY A 100 8.00 12.17 11.22
N ILE A 101 7.19 11.75 12.18
CA ILE A 101 5.95 10.99 11.91
C ILE A 101 4.99 11.84 11.05
N ARG A 102 4.80 13.10 11.41
CA ARG A 102 3.97 14.03 10.62
C ARG A 102 4.51 14.28 9.22
N TYR A 103 5.83 14.26 9.05
CA TYR A 103 6.44 14.31 7.72
C TYR A 103 6.07 13.08 6.90
N MET A 104 6.24 11.87 7.44
CA MET A 104 5.88 10.62 6.75
C MET A 104 4.41 10.59 6.35
N LEU A 105 3.51 10.95 7.26
CA LEU A 105 2.07 11.05 6.98
C LEU A 105 1.76 12.02 5.83
N ARG A 106 2.41 13.18 5.80
CA ARG A 106 2.20 14.16 4.73
C ARG A 106 2.81 13.72 3.41
N ALA A 107 4.02 13.16 3.44
CA ALA A 107 4.72 12.71 2.25
C ALA A 107 4.06 11.48 1.60
N SER A 108 3.26 10.74 2.37
CA SER A 108 2.47 9.60 1.88
C SER A 108 1.09 9.99 1.33
N LYS A 109 0.70 11.26 1.41
CA LYS A 109 -0.55 11.72 0.80
C LYS A 109 -0.38 11.89 -0.70
N HIS A 110 -1.44 11.57 -1.44
CA HIS A 110 -1.52 11.79 -2.90
C HIS A 110 -0.46 11.02 -3.71
N ILE A 111 0.03 9.92 -3.18
CA ILE A 111 0.82 8.94 -3.93
C ILE A 111 -0.05 7.71 -4.26
N PRO A 112 0.22 6.98 -5.33
CA PRO A 112 -0.61 5.83 -5.73
C PRO A 112 -0.37 4.56 -4.90
N LEU A 113 0.41 4.62 -3.84
CA LEU A 113 0.64 3.56 -2.85
C LEU A 113 -0.17 3.86 -1.58
N ASN A 114 -0.93 2.88 -1.07
CA ASN A 114 -1.59 3.02 0.21
C ASN A 114 -0.57 2.86 1.35
N VAL A 115 -0.38 3.89 2.14
CA VAL A 115 0.56 3.89 3.28
C VAL A 115 -0.20 4.04 4.58
N TYR A 116 -0.18 2.99 5.38
CA TYR A 116 -0.72 2.98 6.74
C TYR A 116 0.44 3.15 7.71
N VAL A 117 0.46 4.26 8.45
CA VAL A 117 1.56 4.58 9.37
C VAL A 117 1.21 4.13 10.77
N MET A 118 2.06 3.29 11.36
CA MET A 118 1.96 2.87 12.74
C MET A 118 2.39 3.99 13.69
N LEU A 119 1.91 3.93 14.92
CA LEU A 119 2.41 4.79 16.00
C LEU A 119 3.47 4.00 16.78
N PRO A 120 4.74 4.41 16.75
CA PRO A 120 5.80 3.72 17.48
C PRO A 120 5.58 3.86 18.99
N SER A 121 5.57 2.73 19.70
CA SER A 121 5.27 2.68 21.14
C SER A 121 6.47 2.97 22.04
N CYS A 122 7.68 2.98 21.48
CA CYS A 122 8.93 3.12 22.22
C CYS A 122 9.95 3.95 21.44
N VAL A 123 9.99 5.24 21.73
CA VAL A 123 10.96 6.19 21.14
C VAL A 123 11.60 7.01 22.28
N PRO A 124 12.84 6.70 22.67
CA PRO A 124 13.64 5.54 22.27
C PRO A 124 13.14 4.21 22.84
N ALA A 125 13.71 3.08 22.38
CA ALA A 125 13.35 1.74 22.82
C ALA A 125 13.52 1.55 24.32
N THR A 126 14.58 2.12 24.90
CA THR A 126 14.81 2.12 26.35
C THR A 126 15.18 3.52 26.85
N ARG A 127 15.04 3.75 28.17
CA ARG A 127 15.47 5.02 28.79
C ARG A 127 16.98 5.26 28.77
N PHE A 128 17.75 4.23 28.44
CA PHE A 128 19.21 4.28 28.39
C PHE A 128 19.74 4.59 26.99
N ASP A 129 18.86 4.51 25.98
CA ASP A 129 19.24 4.80 24.60
C ASP A 129 19.35 6.30 24.39
N GLU A 130 20.40 6.69 23.67
CA GLU A 130 20.53 8.04 23.13
C GLU A 130 19.75 8.15 21.83
N ALA A 131 18.84 9.11 21.78
CA ALA A 131 18.02 9.39 20.59
C ALA A 131 17.89 10.90 20.41
N GLY A 132 17.65 11.33 19.18
CA GLY A 132 17.40 12.74 18.86
C GLY A 132 16.07 13.26 19.40
N ALA A 133 15.14 12.33 19.74
CA ALA A 133 13.84 12.68 20.30
C ALA A 133 13.33 11.61 21.28
N ARG A 134 12.33 12.01 22.07
CA ARG A 134 11.58 11.11 22.94
C ARG A 134 10.10 11.32 22.68
N LEU A 135 9.33 10.25 22.63
CA LEU A 135 7.88 10.28 22.53
C LEU A 135 7.25 9.70 23.78
N SER A 136 6.28 10.41 24.31
CA SER A 136 5.40 9.96 25.38
C SER A 136 4.04 9.51 24.82
N ALA A 137 3.22 8.86 25.62
CA ALA A 137 1.85 8.52 25.24
C ALA A 137 1.00 9.77 24.91
N GLU A 138 1.33 10.92 25.51
CA GLU A 138 0.63 12.19 25.22
C GLU A 138 0.96 12.72 23.82
N ASP A 139 2.23 12.57 23.38
CA ASP A 139 2.66 12.99 22.05
C ASP A 139 1.97 12.20 20.93
N LEU A 140 1.52 10.97 21.22
CA LEU A 140 0.85 10.09 20.27
C LEU A 140 -0.66 10.32 20.15
N LYS A 141 -1.24 11.18 20.98
CA LYS A 141 -2.64 11.62 20.88
C LYS A 141 -2.76 12.73 19.81
N MET A 142 -2.63 12.34 18.56
CA MET A 142 -2.66 13.27 17.40
C MET A 142 -4.06 13.53 16.89
#